data_e5a77edc7900455e5b750b35879397e3
#
_entry.id   e5a77edc7900455e5b750b35879397e3
#
_cell.length_a   1.000
_cell.length_b   1.000
_cell.length_c   1.000
_cell.angle_alpha   90.00
_cell.angle_beta   90.00
_cell.angle_gamma   90.00
#
_symmetry.space_group_name_H-M   'P 1'
#
loop_
_entity.id
_entity.type
_entity.pdbx_description
1 polymer ?
#
loop_
_entity_poly.entity_id
_entity_poly.type
_entity_poly.pdbx_seq_one_letter_code
_entity_poly.pdbx_strand_id
1 'polypeptide(L)'
;MTLKLFTHNVKKLSCPVNARQYKYDGNRVQVPLSRNGFYKIWLIDNKCRLQVNDEVHICNEPVVLFANPLVSYAYDSLQKRRSGYWCIFTGEFLAENDPFARNGTVPALDPAYAAIVFPGPEQLAVIKWLFQQLTKAVKSEFTFRNEMVSNYIRLLIFEGMKATCKTTPDRRSEAAGRITRQFLQLLEKQFPVQVPDRPMKLNTAGDFANMLAIHINHLNAMVRKVTGQTTTQHIAARRIAEAKVLLRHTDWTIADISAGLGFDYPNHFNEFFKRNTGTTPLGYRKNKIL
;
A
#
# COMPACT_ATOMS: atom_id res chain seq x y z
N MET A 1 -11.29 23.43 2.87
CA MET A 1 -11.91 22.13 2.58
C MET A 1 -11.16 21.30 1.53
N THR A 2 -10.09 21.80 0.93
CA THR A 2 -9.49 21.35 -0.33
C THR A 2 -8.39 20.26 -0.18
N LEU A 3 -7.66 20.22 0.94
CA LEU A 3 -6.58 19.23 1.15
C LEU A 3 -7.08 17.85 1.59
N LYS A 4 -8.27 17.74 2.18
CA LYS A 4 -8.83 16.49 2.71
C LYS A 4 -9.21 15.45 1.63
N LEU A 5 -9.36 15.86 0.36
CA LEU A 5 -9.70 14.94 -0.74
C LEU A 5 -8.50 14.14 -1.26
N PHE A 6 -7.29 14.65 -1.06
CA PHE A 6 -6.07 14.05 -1.59
C PHE A 6 -5.16 13.46 -0.52
N THR A 7 -5.27 13.96 0.72
CA THR A 7 -4.62 13.39 1.89
C THR A 7 -5.66 12.62 2.70
N HIS A 8 -5.84 11.35 2.39
CA HIS A 8 -6.57 10.47 3.28
C HIS A 8 -5.68 10.19 4.48
N ASN A 9 -5.92 10.94 5.55
CA ASN A 9 -5.30 10.68 6.83
C ASN A 9 -5.82 9.31 7.33
N VAL A 10 -4.94 8.34 7.47
CA VAL A 10 -5.17 6.91 7.79
C VAL A 10 -5.91 6.69 9.12
N LYS A 11 -6.40 7.74 9.77
CA LYS A 11 -7.00 7.62 11.12
C LYS A 11 -8.35 6.90 11.17
N LYS A 12 -9.05 6.69 10.05
CA LYS A 12 -10.20 5.74 9.93
C LYS A 12 -10.68 5.71 8.48
N LEU A 13 -10.32 4.70 7.70
CA LEU A 13 -11.26 4.23 6.68
C LEU A 13 -12.45 3.65 7.47
N SER A 14 -13.52 4.43 7.60
CA SER A 14 -14.79 3.93 8.14
C SER A 14 -15.42 2.87 7.23
N CYS A 15 -14.81 2.63 6.04
CA CYS A 15 -15.25 1.68 5.05
C CYS A 15 -14.02 1.03 4.41
N PRO A 16 -13.96 -0.31 4.23
CA PRO A 16 -12.81 -1.02 3.71
C PRO A 16 -12.49 -0.71 2.25
N VAL A 17 -13.42 -0.09 1.53
CA VAL A 17 -13.28 0.37 0.14
C VAL A 17 -14.00 1.69 -0.08
N ASN A 18 -13.43 2.58 -0.89
CA ASN A 18 -14.07 3.81 -1.33
C ASN A 18 -13.61 4.18 -2.74
N ALA A 19 -14.52 4.71 -3.56
CA ALA A 19 -14.23 5.16 -4.92
C ALA A 19 -15.04 6.41 -5.26
N ARG A 20 -14.40 7.37 -5.95
CA ARG A 20 -15.03 8.63 -6.34
C ARG A 20 -14.48 9.16 -7.66
N GLN A 21 -15.38 9.82 -8.41
CA GLN A 21 -15.01 10.79 -9.42
C GLN A 21 -14.66 12.13 -8.75
N TYR A 22 -13.68 12.83 -9.26
CA TYR A 22 -13.41 14.21 -8.86
C TYR A 22 -13.34 15.12 -10.09
N LYS A 23 -13.92 16.31 -9.96
CA LYS A 23 -13.71 17.45 -10.85
C LYS A 23 -13.45 18.65 -9.98
N TYR A 24 -12.41 19.36 -10.25
CA TYR A 24 -12.04 20.53 -9.46
C TYR A 24 -11.45 21.62 -10.35
N ASP A 25 -11.89 22.85 -10.13
CA ASP A 25 -11.32 24.05 -10.74
C ASP A 25 -10.90 24.99 -9.60
N GLY A 26 -9.63 25.39 -9.57
CA GLY A 26 -9.11 26.23 -8.49
C GLY A 26 -7.59 26.17 -8.34
N ASN A 27 -7.09 26.64 -7.20
CA ASN A 27 -5.67 26.75 -6.92
C ASN A 27 -4.91 25.43 -7.09
N ARG A 28 -3.63 25.53 -7.44
CA ARG A 28 -2.70 24.39 -7.54
C ARG A 28 -2.78 23.53 -6.28
N VAL A 29 -2.84 22.22 -6.45
CA VAL A 29 -2.85 21.26 -5.34
C VAL A 29 -1.57 20.44 -5.38
N GLN A 30 -0.92 20.38 -4.24
CA GLN A 30 0.21 19.50 -3.99
C GLN A 30 -0.18 18.47 -2.94
N VAL A 31 0.11 17.22 -3.23
CA VAL A 31 0.09 16.13 -2.25
C VAL A 31 1.54 15.83 -1.92
N PRO A 32 1.98 16.09 -0.69
CA PRO A 32 3.36 15.83 -0.30
C PRO A 32 3.65 14.33 -0.35
N LEU A 33 4.93 14.00 -0.46
CA LEU A 33 5.38 12.61 -0.44
C LEU A 33 4.86 11.93 0.83
N SER A 34 4.01 10.93 0.64
CA SER A 34 3.37 10.22 1.74
C SER A 34 3.16 8.75 1.40
N ARG A 35 3.09 7.93 2.44
CA ARG A 35 2.66 6.54 2.37
C ARG A 35 1.28 6.42 2.97
N ASN A 36 0.47 5.62 2.34
CA ASN A 36 -0.88 5.36 2.79
C ASN A 36 -0.97 3.88 3.19
N GLY A 37 -1.66 3.57 4.29
CA GLY A 37 -1.87 2.20 4.76
C GLY A 37 -2.91 1.42 3.94
N PHE A 38 -3.16 1.82 2.69
CA PHE A 38 -4.15 1.22 1.80
C PHE A 38 -3.64 1.20 0.36
N TYR A 39 -4.24 0.35 -0.47
CA TYR A 39 -4.07 0.34 -1.92
C TYR A 39 -4.83 1.49 -2.56
N LYS A 40 -4.29 2.06 -3.61
CA LYS A 40 -4.93 3.13 -4.38
C LYS A 40 -4.75 2.90 -5.87
N ILE A 41 -5.85 3.01 -6.62
CA ILE A 41 -5.85 3.15 -8.07
C ILE A 41 -6.34 4.56 -8.38
N TRP A 42 -5.53 5.35 -9.08
CA TRP A 42 -5.82 6.75 -9.31
C TRP A 42 -5.66 7.11 -10.78
N LEU A 43 -6.77 7.34 -11.49
CA LEU A 43 -6.76 7.94 -12.82
C LEU A 43 -6.68 9.46 -12.67
N ILE A 44 -5.59 10.04 -13.14
CA ILE A 44 -5.32 11.47 -13.20
C ILE A 44 -5.48 11.91 -14.64
N ASP A 45 -6.54 12.68 -14.92
CA ASP A 45 -6.91 13.14 -16.25
C ASP A 45 -6.57 14.63 -16.42
N ASN A 46 -5.33 14.98 -16.09
CA ASN A 46 -4.80 16.36 -16.21
C ASN A 46 -3.27 16.33 -16.20
N LYS A 47 -2.65 17.40 -16.72
CA LYS A 47 -1.19 17.56 -16.63
C LYS A 47 -0.74 17.66 -15.19
N CYS A 48 0.25 16.85 -14.83
CA CYS A 48 0.76 16.81 -13.46
C CYS A 48 2.24 16.43 -13.42
N ARG A 49 2.86 16.72 -12.28
CA ARG A 49 4.13 16.15 -11.86
C ARG A 49 3.82 15.08 -10.82
N LEU A 50 4.24 13.85 -11.08
CA LEU A 50 4.04 12.70 -10.21
C LEU A 50 5.41 12.16 -9.81
N GLN A 51 5.68 12.15 -8.53
CA GLN A 51 6.86 11.47 -7.99
C GLN A 51 6.40 10.15 -7.39
N VAL A 52 7.06 9.06 -7.77
CA VAL A 52 6.82 7.72 -7.23
C VAL A 52 8.16 7.17 -6.78
N ASN A 53 8.29 6.91 -5.48
CA ASN A 53 9.56 6.65 -4.82
C ASN A 53 10.57 7.78 -5.14
N ASP A 54 11.70 7.43 -5.77
CA ASP A 54 12.76 8.38 -6.14
C ASP A 54 12.65 8.87 -7.59
N GLU A 55 11.66 8.40 -8.37
CA GLU A 55 11.48 8.77 -9.77
C GLU A 55 10.43 9.87 -9.92
N VAL A 56 10.73 10.86 -10.78
CA VAL A 56 9.85 11.99 -11.08
C VAL A 56 9.40 11.92 -12.53
N HIS A 57 8.07 11.93 -12.72
CA HIS A 57 7.43 11.89 -14.03
C HIS A 57 6.63 13.15 -14.29
N ILE A 58 6.85 13.78 -15.45
CA ILE A 58 6.01 14.86 -15.95
C ILE A 58 4.98 14.26 -16.89
N CYS A 59 3.73 14.23 -16.43
CA CYS A 59 2.62 13.62 -17.14
C CYS A 59 1.86 14.70 -17.91
N ASN A 60 1.95 14.70 -19.24
CA ASN A 60 1.22 15.60 -20.13
C ASN A 60 -0.11 14.99 -20.62
N GLU A 61 -0.26 13.69 -20.47
CA GLU A 61 -1.41 12.88 -20.87
C GLU A 61 -2.05 12.22 -19.63
N PRO A 62 -3.27 11.67 -19.75
CA PRO A 62 -3.89 10.92 -18.68
C PRO A 62 -3.02 9.77 -18.21
N VAL A 63 -2.92 9.61 -16.89
CA VAL A 63 -2.07 8.60 -16.25
C VAL A 63 -2.85 7.87 -15.18
N VAL A 64 -2.57 6.57 -15.02
CA VAL A 64 -3.09 5.75 -13.92
C VAL A 64 -1.96 5.39 -12.98
N LEU A 65 -2.10 5.79 -11.71
CA LEU A 65 -1.21 5.39 -10.64
C LEU A 65 -1.81 4.18 -9.91
N PHE A 66 -1.02 3.11 -9.81
CA PHE A 66 -1.27 1.97 -8.94
C PHE A 66 -0.32 2.07 -7.74
N ALA A 67 -0.85 2.39 -6.58
CA ALA A 67 -0.05 2.51 -5.35
C ALA A 67 -0.51 1.47 -4.33
N ASN A 68 0.43 0.67 -3.85
CA ASN A 68 0.26 -0.19 -2.69
C ASN A 68 0.71 0.55 -1.42
N PRO A 69 0.47 0.00 -0.20
CA PRO A 69 0.87 0.63 1.05
C PRO A 69 2.37 0.92 1.20
N LEU A 70 3.22 0.31 0.37
CA LEU A 70 4.68 0.42 0.43
C LEU A 70 5.23 1.50 -0.51
N VAL A 71 4.46 1.87 -1.53
CA VAL A 71 4.84 2.89 -2.52
C VAL A 71 4.62 4.28 -1.95
N SER A 72 5.67 5.08 -1.91
CA SER A 72 5.56 6.50 -1.61
C SER A 72 5.33 7.30 -2.90
N TYR A 73 4.39 8.22 -2.86
CA TYR A 73 4.14 9.10 -4.01
C TYR A 73 3.83 10.53 -3.58
N ALA A 74 4.20 11.48 -4.43
CA ALA A 74 3.80 12.87 -4.34
C ALA A 74 3.15 13.30 -5.66
N TYR A 75 2.19 14.20 -5.58
CA TYR A 75 1.46 14.71 -6.74
C TYR A 75 1.44 16.24 -6.71
N ASP A 76 1.69 16.84 -7.86
CA ASP A 76 1.60 18.27 -8.08
C ASP A 76 0.87 18.54 -9.39
N SER A 77 -0.28 19.22 -9.30
CA SER A 77 -1.05 19.59 -10.48
C SER A 77 -0.40 20.74 -11.23
N LEU A 78 -0.20 20.58 -12.53
CA LEU A 78 0.31 21.62 -13.41
C LEU A 78 -0.82 22.45 -14.06
N GLN A 79 -2.08 22.13 -13.74
CA GLN A 79 -3.28 22.80 -14.29
C GLN A 79 -4.25 23.19 -13.18
N LYS A 80 -5.07 24.24 -13.42
CA LYS A 80 -6.16 24.65 -12.53
C LYS A 80 -7.32 23.65 -12.58
N ARG A 81 -7.71 23.21 -13.78
CA ARG A 81 -8.75 22.19 -13.97
C ARG A 81 -8.17 20.82 -13.78
N ARG A 82 -8.80 20.04 -12.93
CA ARG A 82 -8.39 18.69 -12.56
C ARG A 82 -9.60 17.77 -12.57
N SER A 83 -9.43 16.62 -13.18
CA SER A 83 -10.47 15.60 -13.19
C SER A 83 -9.85 14.21 -13.14
N GLY A 84 -10.67 13.24 -12.80
CA GLY A 84 -10.27 11.85 -12.78
C GLY A 84 -11.11 11.03 -11.82
N TYR A 85 -10.56 9.89 -11.45
CA TYR A 85 -11.18 8.94 -10.55
C TYR A 85 -10.13 8.40 -9.59
N TRP A 86 -10.54 8.07 -8.39
CA TRP A 86 -9.71 7.29 -7.49
C TRP A 86 -10.52 6.20 -6.79
N CYS A 87 -9.83 5.12 -6.48
CA CYS A 87 -10.31 4.06 -5.62
C CYS A 87 -9.24 3.76 -4.59
N ILE A 88 -9.65 3.62 -3.32
CA ILE A 88 -8.82 3.14 -2.21
C ILE A 88 -9.47 1.92 -1.58
N PHE A 89 -8.66 0.95 -1.17
CA PHE A 89 -9.15 -0.28 -0.52
C PHE A 89 -8.06 -0.89 0.36
N THR A 90 -8.49 -1.71 1.32
CA THR A 90 -7.58 -2.45 2.20
C THR A 90 -7.21 -3.81 1.61
N GLY A 91 -6.10 -4.39 2.10
CA GLY A 91 -5.71 -5.75 1.71
C GLY A 91 -6.72 -6.79 2.16
N GLU A 92 -7.29 -6.59 3.35
CA GLU A 92 -8.34 -7.45 3.91
C GLU A 92 -9.57 -7.49 3.02
N PHE A 93 -10.01 -6.32 2.53
CA PHE A 93 -11.17 -6.25 1.61
C PHE A 93 -10.97 -7.11 0.36
N LEU A 94 -9.77 -7.05 -0.25
CA LEU A 94 -9.47 -7.91 -1.40
C LEU A 94 -9.39 -9.39 -1.02
N ALA A 95 -8.70 -9.71 0.08
CA ALA A 95 -8.55 -11.10 0.51
C ALA A 95 -9.88 -11.78 0.84
N GLU A 96 -10.85 -11.03 1.36
CA GLU A 96 -12.19 -11.53 1.69
C GLU A 96 -13.08 -11.71 0.45
N ASN A 97 -12.97 -10.81 -0.52
CA ASN A 97 -13.91 -10.72 -1.64
C ASN A 97 -13.29 -11.14 -2.99
N ASP A 98 -12.01 -11.48 -3.05
CA ASP A 98 -11.32 -11.97 -4.25
C ASP A 98 -10.57 -13.27 -3.97
N PRO A 99 -11.05 -14.42 -4.46
CA PRO A 99 -10.37 -15.71 -4.30
C PRO A 99 -8.93 -15.74 -4.84
N PHE A 100 -8.62 -14.94 -5.85
CA PHE A 100 -7.28 -14.85 -6.43
C PHE A 100 -6.34 -13.99 -5.57
N ALA A 101 -6.86 -12.99 -4.86
CA ALA A 101 -6.06 -12.17 -3.94
C ALA A 101 -5.60 -12.97 -2.70
N ARG A 102 -6.36 -13.98 -2.28
CA ARG A 102 -5.97 -14.88 -1.17
C ARG A 102 -4.66 -15.62 -1.43
N ASN A 103 -4.34 -15.90 -2.69
CA ASN A 103 -3.10 -16.57 -3.09
C ASN A 103 -1.92 -15.58 -3.29
N GLY A 104 -2.07 -14.33 -2.90
CA GLY A 104 -1.00 -13.31 -2.93
C GLY A 104 -0.60 -12.82 -4.33
N THR A 105 -1.42 -13.07 -5.34
CA THR A 105 -1.09 -12.74 -6.74
C THR A 105 -2.10 -11.78 -7.35
N VAL A 106 -2.03 -10.51 -6.93
CA VAL A 106 -2.59 -9.42 -7.73
C VAL A 106 -1.42 -8.65 -8.35
N PRO A 107 -0.99 -9.00 -9.57
CA PRO A 107 0.30 -8.57 -10.12
C PRO A 107 0.50 -7.04 -10.17
N ALA A 108 -0.52 -6.27 -10.54
CA ALA A 108 -0.39 -4.81 -10.66
C ALA A 108 -0.37 -4.07 -9.31
N LEU A 109 -0.68 -4.75 -8.21
CA LEU A 109 -0.51 -4.24 -6.86
C LEU A 109 0.81 -4.72 -6.24
N ASP A 110 1.55 -5.54 -6.98
CA ASP A 110 2.88 -5.99 -6.64
C ASP A 110 3.87 -4.82 -6.74
N PRO A 111 4.72 -4.60 -5.74
CA PRO A 111 5.79 -3.61 -5.79
C PRO A 111 6.71 -3.72 -7.01
N ALA A 112 6.71 -4.88 -7.67
CA ALA A 112 7.53 -5.15 -8.87
C ALA A 112 6.95 -4.59 -10.17
N TYR A 113 5.67 -4.25 -10.20
CA TYR A 113 5.05 -3.71 -11.40
C TYR A 113 5.09 -2.18 -11.43
N ALA A 114 5.08 -1.65 -12.66
CA ALA A 114 5.08 -0.20 -12.87
C ALA A 114 3.89 0.43 -12.13
N ALA A 115 4.21 1.30 -11.18
CA ALA A 115 3.20 2.03 -10.44
C ALA A 115 2.45 3.04 -11.33
N ILE A 116 3.03 3.41 -12.48
CA ILE A 116 2.52 4.43 -13.40
C ILE A 116 2.25 3.80 -14.77
N VAL A 117 1.06 4.04 -15.30
CA VAL A 117 0.60 3.53 -16.59
C VAL A 117 0.04 4.67 -17.43
N PHE A 118 0.45 4.77 -18.68
CA PHE A 118 -0.06 5.69 -19.68
C PHE A 118 -0.99 4.94 -20.65
N PRO A 119 -2.32 4.96 -20.42
CA PRO A 119 -3.26 4.23 -21.26
C PRO A 119 -3.44 4.92 -22.61
N GLY A 120 -3.49 4.16 -23.70
CA GLY A 120 -3.94 4.69 -25.00
C GLY A 120 -5.43 5.10 -24.98
N PRO A 121 -5.91 5.81 -26.03
CA PRO A 121 -7.28 6.37 -26.02
C PRO A 121 -8.38 5.35 -25.79
N GLU A 122 -8.33 4.20 -26.46
CA GLU A 122 -9.32 3.12 -26.30
C GLU A 122 -9.30 2.54 -24.89
N GLN A 123 -8.13 2.27 -24.36
CA GLN A 123 -7.95 1.75 -23.01
C GLN A 123 -8.38 2.75 -21.96
N LEU A 124 -8.11 4.04 -22.16
CA LEU A 124 -8.57 5.11 -21.27
C LEU A 124 -10.09 5.16 -21.19
N ALA A 125 -10.80 4.94 -22.33
CA ALA A 125 -12.26 4.87 -22.34
C ALA A 125 -12.77 3.70 -21.49
N VAL A 126 -12.16 2.51 -21.61
CA VAL A 126 -12.51 1.33 -20.81
C VAL A 126 -12.24 1.59 -19.32
N ILE A 127 -11.07 2.15 -18.96
CA ILE A 127 -10.72 2.48 -17.58
C ILE A 127 -11.71 3.50 -16.98
N LYS A 128 -12.09 4.54 -17.72
CA LYS A 128 -13.10 5.52 -17.29
C LYS A 128 -14.45 4.86 -17.05
N TRP A 129 -14.87 3.99 -17.94
CA TRP A 129 -16.13 3.25 -17.79
C TRP A 129 -16.10 2.34 -16.55
N LEU A 130 -15.01 1.59 -16.33
CA LEU A 130 -14.84 0.74 -15.14
C LEU A 130 -14.91 1.55 -13.85
N PHE A 131 -14.26 2.72 -13.78
CA PHE A 131 -14.38 3.61 -12.62
C PHE A 131 -15.80 4.13 -12.40
N GLN A 132 -16.54 4.41 -13.47
CA GLN A 132 -17.94 4.83 -13.35
C GLN A 132 -18.79 3.71 -12.73
N GLN A 133 -18.63 2.47 -13.20
CA GLN A 133 -19.35 1.31 -12.65
C GLN A 133 -18.93 1.06 -11.20
N LEU A 134 -17.63 1.09 -10.90
CA LEU A 134 -17.10 0.95 -9.54
C LEU A 134 -17.67 2.00 -8.59
N THR A 135 -17.75 3.27 -9.03
CA THR A 135 -18.29 4.36 -8.21
C THR A 135 -19.78 4.17 -7.90
N LYS A 136 -20.55 3.61 -8.85
CA LYS A 136 -21.95 3.23 -8.64
C LYS A 136 -22.06 2.04 -7.69
N ALA A 137 -21.25 0.99 -7.90
CA ALA A 137 -21.26 -0.22 -7.10
C ALA A 137 -20.94 0.05 -5.62
N VAL A 138 -19.96 0.90 -5.33
CA VAL A 138 -19.59 1.27 -3.94
C VAL A 138 -20.75 1.92 -3.18
N LYS A 139 -21.68 2.58 -3.87
CA LYS A 139 -22.86 3.24 -3.30
C LYS A 139 -24.12 2.35 -3.30
N SER A 140 -24.06 1.19 -3.90
CA SER A 140 -25.19 0.28 -4.06
C SER A 140 -25.51 -0.42 -2.73
N GLU A 141 -26.81 -0.70 -2.52
CA GLU A 141 -27.29 -1.55 -1.41
C GLU A 141 -27.45 -3.02 -1.83
N PHE A 142 -26.92 -3.39 -3.01
CA PHE A 142 -27.00 -4.76 -3.52
C PHE A 142 -26.26 -5.74 -2.61
N THR A 143 -26.87 -6.89 -2.34
CA THR A 143 -26.34 -7.91 -1.40
C THR A 143 -24.89 -8.34 -1.73
N PHE A 144 -24.59 -8.53 -3.04
CA PHE A 144 -23.24 -8.90 -3.51
C PHE A 144 -22.41 -7.69 -3.96
N ARG A 145 -22.60 -6.54 -3.29
CA ARG A 145 -21.89 -5.29 -3.59
C ARG A 145 -20.39 -5.45 -3.50
N ASN A 146 -19.89 -6.11 -2.47
CA ASN A 146 -18.45 -6.22 -2.20
C ASN A 146 -17.75 -7.07 -3.26
N GLU A 147 -18.37 -8.17 -3.69
CA GLU A 147 -17.87 -9.03 -4.77
C GLU A 147 -17.87 -8.26 -6.11
N MET A 148 -18.93 -7.50 -6.39
CA MET A 148 -19.00 -6.66 -7.58
C MET A 148 -17.92 -5.59 -7.57
N VAL A 149 -17.70 -4.90 -6.45
CA VAL A 149 -16.64 -3.90 -6.27
C VAL A 149 -15.27 -4.52 -6.46
N SER A 150 -15.02 -5.70 -5.87
CA SER A 150 -13.77 -6.44 -6.04
C SER A 150 -13.50 -6.81 -7.50
N ASN A 151 -14.53 -7.24 -8.24
CA ASN A 151 -14.41 -7.55 -9.66
C ASN A 151 -14.06 -6.31 -10.51
N TYR A 152 -14.65 -5.14 -10.24
CA TYR A 152 -14.27 -3.90 -10.93
C TYR A 152 -12.84 -3.45 -10.60
N ILE A 153 -12.41 -3.59 -9.35
CA ILE A 153 -11.02 -3.33 -8.96
C ILE A 153 -10.08 -4.26 -9.74
N ARG A 154 -10.41 -5.55 -9.85
CA ARG A 154 -9.62 -6.53 -10.60
C ARG A 154 -9.54 -6.18 -12.09
N LEU A 155 -10.65 -5.79 -12.71
CA LEU A 155 -10.65 -5.37 -14.11
C LEU A 155 -9.80 -4.14 -14.35
N LEU A 156 -9.85 -3.13 -13.45
CA LEU A 156 -8.96 -1.96 -13.49
C LEU A 156 -7.48 -2.37 -13.43
N ILE A 157 -7.14 -3.33 -12.58
CA ILE A 157 -5.78 -3.87 -12.46
C ILE A 157 -5.34 -4.55 -13.76
N PHE A 158 -6.18 -5.40 -14.36
CA PHE A 158 -5.86 -6.06 -15.62
C PHE A 158 -5.73 -5.07 -16.79
N GLU A 159 -6.56 -4.04 -16.85
CA GLU A 159 -6.40 -2.97 -17.82
C GLU A 159 -5.07 -2.24 -17.65
N GLY A 160 -4.66 -1.95 -16.41
CA GLY A 160 -3.33 -1.40 -16.15
C GLY A 160 -2.20 -2.32 -16.64
N MET A 161 -2.30 -3.62 -16.40
CA MET A 161 -1.31 -4.60 -16.85
C MET A 161 -1.19 -4.68 -18.37
N LYS A 162 -2.28 -4.61 -19.13
CA LYS A 162 -2.24 -4.59 -20.60
C LYS A 162 -1.38 -3.46 -21.15
N ALA A 163 -1.40 -2.29 -20.50
CA ALA A 163 -0.59 -1.15 -20.92
C ALA A 163 0.89 -1.34 -20.60
N THR A 164 1.23 -2.05 -19.51
CA THR A 164 2.62 -2.33 -19.14
C THR A 164 3.25 -3.47 -19.94
N CYS A 165 2.46 -4.43 -20.41
CA CYS A 165 2.95 -5.56 -21.24
C CYS A 165 3.50 -5.14 -22.62
N LYS A 166 3.32 -3.88 -23.04
CA LYS A 166 3.93 -3.34 -24.27
C LYS A 166 5.42 -2.98 -24.12
N THR A 167 5.89 -2.85 -22.88
CA THR A 167 7.31 -2.67 -22.57
C THR A 167 7.84 -3.98 -22.01
N THR A 168 8.74 -4.65 -22.73
CA THR A 168 9.44 -5.83 -22.22
C THR A 168 10.14 -5.47 -20.91
N PRO A 169 9.75 -6.08 -19.78
CA PRO A 169 10.43 -5.78 -18.52
C PRO A 169 11.92 -6.13 -18.66
N ASP A 170 12.78 -5.23 -18.26
CA ASP A 170 14.19 -5.56 -18.10
C ASP A 170 14.29 -6.76 -17.13
N ARG A 171 14.96 -7.86 -17.56
CA ARG A 171 15.14 -9.07 -16.73
C ARG A 171 15.67 -8.77 -15.34
N ARG A 172 16.47 -7.69 -15.18
CA ARG A 172 16.98 -7.24 -13.88
C ARG A 172 15.89 -6.61 -13.01
N SER A 173 14.93 -5.91 -13.61
CA SER A 173 13.78 -5.34 -12.90
C SER A 173 12.82 -6.45 -12.45
N GLU A 174 12.62 -7.45 -13.30
CA GLU A 174 11.78 -8.61 -13.00
C GLU A 174 12.36 -9.48 -11.86
N ALA A 175 13.68 -9.70 -11.85
CA ALA A 175 14.36 -10.42 -10.76
C ALA A 175 14.27 -9.66 -9.44
N ALA A 176 14.49 -8.33 -9.44
CA ALA A 176 14.35 -7.49 -8.25
C ALA A 176 12.92 -7.55 -7.70
N GLY A 177 11.93 -7.47 -8.56
CA GLY A 177 10.52 -7.59 -8.19
C GLY A 177 10.20 -8.95 -7.56
N ARG A 178 10.67 -10.04 -8.15
CA ARG A 178 10.44 -11.39 -7.61
C ARG A 178 11.03 -11.56 -6.21
N ILE A 179 12.28 -11.13 -5.99
CA ILE A 179 12.93 -11.21 -4.68
C ILE A 179 12.18 -10.35 -3.66
N THR A 180 11.82 -9.13 -4.03
CA THR A 180 11.06 -8.22 -3.16
C THR A 180 9.71 -8.81 -2.76
N ARG A 181 8.99 -9.39 -3.72
CA ARG A 181 7.71 -10.07 -3.47
C ARG A 181 7.87 -11.22 -2.48
N GLN A 182 8.84 -12.09 -2.69
CA GLN A 182 9.11 -13.22 -1.79
C GLN A 182 9.43 -12.74 -0.36
N PHE A 183 10.25 -11.69 -0.24
CA PHE A 183 10.53 -11.07 1.06
C PHE A 183 9.26 -10.56 1.74
N LEU A 184 8.44 -9.79 1.03
CA LEU A 184 7.21 -9.21 1.57
C LEU A 184 6.19 -10.30 1.96
N GLN A 185 6.06 -11.35 1.17
CA GLN A 185 5.22 -12.50 1.51
C GLN A 185 5.71 -13.23 2.77
N LEU A 186 7.03 -13.42 2.92
CA LEU A 186 7.59 -13.99 4.14
C LEU A 186 7.38 -13.08 5.35
N LEU A 187 7.49 -11.76 5.17
CA LEU A 187 7.23 -10.79 6.22
C LEU A 187 5.76 -10.84 6.68
N GLU A 188 4.81 -10.80 5.74
CA GLU A 188 3.39 -10.87 6.07
C GLU A 188 2.98 -12.19 6.74
N LYS A 189 3.61 -13.31 6.37
CA LYS A 189 3.38 -14.62 7.02
C LYS A 189 3.76 -14.66 8.51
N GLN A 190 4.53 -13.69 9.01
CA GLN A 190 4.81 -13.58 10.44
C GLN A 190 3.63 -13.00 11.23
N PHE A 191 2.61 -12.47 10.55
CA PHE A 191 1.48 -11.76 11.13
C PHE A 191 0.13 -12.37 10.72
N PRO A 192 -0.97 -12.15 11.48
CA PRO A 192 -0.99 -11.48 12.79
C PRO A 192 -0.32 -12.33 13.88
N VAL A 193 0.21 -11.66 14.90
CA VAL A 193 0.70 -12.34 16.11
C VAL A 193 -0.51 -12.77 16.93
N GLN A 194 -0.76 -14.08 17.01
CA GLN A 194 -1.98 -14.62 17.61
C GLN A 194 -1.82 -14.97 19.10
N VAL A 195 -0.62 -15.31 19.51
CA VAL A 195 -0.29 -15.69 20.90
C VAL A 195 1.10 -15.17 21.26
N PRO A 196 1.29 -14.67 22.51
CA PRO A 196 2.58 -14.16 22.96
C PRO A 196 3.70 -15.19 22.90
N ASP A 197 3.37 -16.46 23.18
CA ASP A 197 4.33 -17.58 23.27
C ASP A 197 4.82 -18.09 21.91
N ARG A 198 4.30 -17.55 20.82
CA ARG A 198 4.80 -17.85 19.46
C ARG A 198 5.35 -16.60 18.82
N PRO A 199 6.59 -16.20 19.17
CA PRO A 199 7.19 -15.00 18.63
C PRO A 199 7.46 -15.12 17.13
N MET A 200 7.63 -13.99 16.48
CA MET A 200 8.10 -13.92 15.11
C MET A 200 9.41 -14.72 14.96
N LYS A 201 9.47 -15.55 13.93
CA LYS A 201 10.66 -16.38 13.65
C LYS A 201 11.73 -15.62 12.89
N LEU A 202 11.33 -14.71 12.01
CA LEU A 202 12.23 -13.92 11.16
C LEU A 202 12.22 -12.47 11.66
N ASN A 203 13.30 -12.06 12.32
CA ASN A 203 13.37 -10.80 13.04
C ASN A 203 14.26 -9.75 12.37
N THR A 204 15.23 -10.19 11.59
CA THR A 204 16.28 -9.35 11.00
C THR A 204 16.31 -9.49 9.48
N ALA A 205 16.88 -8.51 8.79
CA ALA A 205 17.13 -8.62 7.35
C ALA A 205 17.97 -9.85 6.98
N GLY A 206 18.88 -10.27 7.89
CA GLY A 206 19.67 -11.48 7.74
C GLY A 206 18.84 -12.75 7.72
N ASP A 207 17.85 -12.86 8.62
CA ASP A 207 16.97 -14.04 8.69
C ASP A 207 16.19 -14.21 7.40
N PHE A 208 15.65 -13.12 6.85
CA PHE A 208 14.94 -13.13 5.57
C PHE A 208 15.86 -13.46 4.41
N ALA A 209 17.10 -12.94 4.40
CA ALA A 209 18.09 -13.24 3.38
C ALA A 209 18.48 -14.72 3.40
N ASN A 210 18.70 -15.29 4.58
CA ASN A 210 18.98 -16.71 4.77
C ASN A 210 17.81 -17.58 4.29
N MET A 211 16.57 -17.21 4.65
CA MET A 211 15.38 -17.95 4.22
C MET A 211 15.19 -17.92 2.70
N LEU A 212 15.61 -16.84 2.04
CA LEU A 212 15.55 -16.69 0.59
C LEU A 212 16.80 -17.25 -0.13
N ALA A 213 17.78 -17.77 0.62
CA ALA A 213 19.05 -18.28 0.11
C ALA A 213 19.82 -17.25 -0.74
N ILE A 214 19.83 -15.98 -0.30
CA ILE A 214 20.56 -14.88 -0.97
C ILE A 214 21.36 -14.07 0.05
N HIS A 215 22.36 -13.33 -0.44
CA HIS A 215 23.15 -12.46 0.43
C HIS A 215 22.32 -11.23 0.88
N ILE A 216 22.49 -10.81 2.15
CA ILE A 216 21.75 -9.70 2.76
C ILE A 216 21.87 -8.38 1.97
N ASN A 217 23.06 -8.08 1.44
CA ASN A 217 23.28 -6.88 0.62
C ASN A 217 22.48 -6.94 -0.68
N HIS A 218 22.37 -8.14 -1.28
CA HIS A 218 21.58 -8.35 -2.49
C HIS A 218 20.08 -8.17 -2.19
N LEU A 219 19.57 -8.76 -1.10
CA LEU A 219 18.20 -8.53 -0.66
C LEU A 219 17.90 -7.04 -0.46
N ASN A 220 18.75 -6.33 0.32
CA ASN A 220 18.58 -4.90 0.58
C ASN A 220 18.59 -4.07 -0.71
N ALA A 221 19.51 -4.36 -1.65
CA ALA A 221 19.59 -3.65 -2.92
C ALA A 221 18.32 -3.85 -3.76
N MET A 222 17.81 -5.09 -3.84
CA MET A 222 16.62 -5.41 -4.62
C MET A 222 15.36 -4.78 -4.00
N VAL A 223 15.16 -4.93 -2.70
CA VAL A 223 14.03 -4.34 -1.97
C VAL A 223 14.06 -2.82 -2.08
N ARG A 224 15.21 -2.19 -1.88
CA ARG A 224 15.35 -0.73 -1.98
C ARG A 224 15.11 -0.23 -3.41
N LYS A 225 15.61 -0.94 -4.42
CA LYS A 225 15.37 -0.58 -5.83
C LYS A 225 13.88 -0.55 -6.16
N VAL A 226 13.10 -1.51 -5.64
CA VAL A 226 11.66 -1.66 -5.95
C VAL A 226 10.79 -0.77 -5.08
N THR A 227 11.11 -0.62 -3.79
CA THR A 227 10.24 0.03 -2.80
C THR A 227 10.73 1.38 -2.30
N GLY A 228 11.96 1.77 -2.64
CA GLY A 228 12.63 2.95 -2.07
C GLY A 228 13.04 2.77 -0.60
N GLN A 229 12.79 1.60 0.02
CA GLN A 229 13.10 1.33 1.43
C GLN A 229 14.01 0.14 1.60
N THR A 230 14.75 0.14 2.73
CA THR A 230 15.54 -1.02 3.12
C THR A 230 14.65 -2.12 3.70
N THR A 231 15.14 -3.36 3.68
CA THR A 231 14.50 -4.52 4.32
C THR A 231 14.18 -4.24 5.79
N THR A 232 15.13 -3.64 6.52
CA THR A 232 14.96 -3.29 7.95
C THR A 232 13.83 -2.28 8.17
N GLN A 233 13.67 -1.30 7.26
CA GLN A 233 12.58 -0.33 7.34
C GLN A 233 11.21 -0.99 7.14
N HIS A 234 11.09 -1.96 6.22
CA HIS A 234 9.85 -2.72 6.03
C HIS A 234 9.49 -3.55 7.26
N ILE A 235 10.47 -4.27 7.82
CA ILE A 235 10.28 -5.05 9.05
C ILE A 235 9.81 -4.14 10.19
N ALA A 236 10.48 -3.00 10.39
CA ALA A 236 10.13 -2.05 11.42
C ALA A 236 8.71 -1.48 11.25
N ALA A 237 8.35 -1.07 10.04
CA ALA A 237 7.03 -0.52 9.73
C ALA A 237 5.93 -1.55 10.02
N ARG A 238 6.12 -2.81 9.63
CA ARG A 238 5.12 -3.88 9.83
C ARG A 238 4.97 -4.24 11.31
N ARG A 239 6.10 -4.32 12.05
CA ARG A 239 6.07 -4.51 13.51
C ARG A 239 5.33 -3.40 14.24
N ILE A 240 5.54 -2.14 13.85
CA ILE A 240 4.82 -1.00 14.44
C ILE A 240 3.33 -1.07 14.14
N ALA A 241 2.94 -1.44 12.93
CA ALA A 241 1.53 -1.62 12.57
C ALA A 241 0.86 -2.67 13.47
N GLU A 242 1.48 -3.83 13.63
CA GLU A 242 1.00 -4.90 14.50
C GLU A 242 0.97 -4.47 15.97
N ALA A 243 2.04 -3.86 16.47
CA ALA A 243 2.09 -3.34 17.84
C ALA A 243 0.90 -2.41 18.15
N LYS A 244 0.55 -1.52 17.20
CA LYS A 244 -0.60 -0.62 17.35
C LYS A 244 -1.93 -1.36 17.45
N VAL A 245 -2.08 -2.44 16.66
CA VAL A 245 -3.28 -3.31 16.71
C VAL A 245 -3.36 -4.02 18.06
N LEU A 246 -2.29 -4.69 18.47
CA LEU A 246 -2.24 -5.43 19.73
C LEU A 246 -2.47 -4.49 20.95
N LEU A 247 -1.84 -3.32 20.95
CA LEU A 247 -2.03 -2.32 22.01
C LEU A 247 -3.46 -1.81 22.13
N ARG A 248 -4.22 -1.79 21.02
CA ARG A 248 -5.59 -1.27 20.99
C ARG A 248 -6.65 -2.32 21.22
N HIS A 249 -6.41 -3.55 20.76
CA HIS A 249 -7.45 -4.55 20.65
C HIS A 249 -7.25 -5.77 21.54
N THR A 250 -6.14 -5.82 22.29
CA THR A 250 -5.88 -6.90 23.26
C THR A 250 -5.58 -6.34 24.65
N ASP A 251 -5.78 -7.18 25.67
CA ASP A 251 -5.40 -6.91 27.05
C ASP A 251 -4.00 -7.44 27.40
N TRP A 252 -3.24 -7.85 26.39
CA TRP A 252 -1.87 -8.35 26.57
C TRP A 252 -0.99 -7.32 27.25
N THR A 253 -0.13 -7.77 28.14
CA THR A 253 0.85 -6.89 28.78
C THR A 253 1.83 -6.32 27.74
N ILE A 254 2.53 -5.25 28.07
CA ILE A 254 3.59 -4.71 27.22
C ILE A 254 4.69 -5.75 26.99
N ALA A 255 4.94 -6.61 28.00
CA ALA A 255 5.91 -7.69 27.90
C ALA A 255 5.45 -8.77 26.92
N ASP A 256 4.19 -9.18 26.95
CA ASP A 256 3.61 -10.17 26.00
C ASP A 256 3.68 -9.66 24.56
N ILE A 257 3.31 -8.39 24.34
CA ILE A 257 3.39 -7.77 23.01
C ILE A 257 4.85 -7.70 22.54
N SER A 258 5.77 -7.34 23.42
CA SER A 258 7.21 -7.33 23.13
C SER A 258 7.71 -8.69 22.69
N ALA A 259 7.42 -9.72 23.46
CA ALA A 259 7.80 -11.10 23.18
C ALA A 259 7.18 -11.61 21.85
N GLY A 260 5.88 -11.41 21.66
CA GLY A 260 5.18 -11.80 20.42
C GLY A 260 5.73 -11.13 19.17
N LEU A 261 6.18 -9.89 19.28
CA LEU A 261 6.83 -9.14 18.21
C LEU A 261 8.33 -9.48 18.03
N GLY A 262 8.85 -10.46 18.78
CA GLY A 262 10.21 -10.96 18.65
C GLY A 262 11.27 -10.05 19.25
N PHE A 263 10.96 -9.34 20.34
CA PHE A 263 11.95 -8.62 21.14
C PHE A 263 12.33 -9.43 22.37
N ASP A 264 13.61 -9.61 22.62
CA ASP A 264 14.12 -10.35 23.77
C ASP A 264 13.81 -9.66 25.12
N TYR A 265 13.76 -8.31 25.10
CA TYR A 265 13.50 -7.51 26.30
C TYR A 265 12.46 -6.43 26.05
N PRO A 266 11.49 -6.21 26.98
CA PRO A 266 10.46 -5.17 26.86
C PRO A 266 11.00 -3.75 26.70
N ASN A 267 12.18 -3.46 27.26
CA ASN A 267 12.85 -2.16 27.12
C ASN A 267 13.22 -1.87 25.67
N HIS A 268 13.72 -2.85 24.93
CA HIS A 268 14.05 -2.70 23.51
C HIS A 268 12.80 -2.40 22.67
N PHE A 269 11.67 -3.06 22.99
CA PHE A 269 10.39 -2.75 22.37
C PHE A 269 9.92 -1.32 22.70
N ASN A 270 10.04 -0.89 23.96
CA ASN A 270 9.63 0.45 24.39
C ASN A 270 10.41 1.54 23.61
N GLU A 271 11.72 1.40 23.50
CA GLU A 271 12.58 2.33 22.75
C GLU A 271 12.26 2.30 21.25
N PHE A 272 12.14 1.10 20.66
CA PHE A 272 11.78 0.91 19.28
C PHE A 272 10.43 1.57 18.95
N PHE A 273 9.41 1.33 19.76
CA PHE A 273 8.07 1.89 19.55
C PHE A 273 8.10 3.42 19.70
N LYS A 274 8.73 3.96 20.75
CA LYS A 274 8.87 5.40 20.99
C LYS A 274 9.60 6.09 19.85
N ARG A 275 10.72 5.52 19.38
CA ARG A 275 11.50 6.07 18.25
C ARG A 275 10.68 6.15 16.95
N ASN A 276 9.81 5.17 16.70
CA ASN A 276 9.03 5.10 15.45
C ASN A 276 7.66 5.80 15.52
N THR A 277 7.14 6.09 16.72
CA THR A 277 5.78 6.66 16.89
C THR A 277 5.73 7.96 17.66
N GLY A 278 6.85 8.37 18.28
CA GLY A 278 6.95 9.56 19.12
C GLY A 278 6.37 9.39 20.55
N THR A 279 5.76 8.23 20.87
CA THR A 279 5.13 7.97 22.18
C THR A 279 5.47 6.58 22.68
N THR A 280 5.37 6.35 24.01
CA THR A 280 5.59 5.01 24.58
C THR A 280 4.41 4.08 24.26
N PRO A 281 4.61 2.74 24.25
CA PRO A 281 3.51 1.78 24.10
C PRO A 281 2.38 1.99 25.11
N LEU A 282 2.73 2.23 26.38
CA LEU A 282 1.75 2.48 27.43
C LEU A 282 0.98 3.80 27.20
N GLY A 283 1.69 4.86 26.80
CA GLY A 283 1.06 6.14 26.43
C GLY A 283 0.11 5.98 25.24
N TYR A 284 0.53 5.20 24.21
CA TYR A 284 -0.30 4.91 23.05
C TYR A 284 -1.58 4.13 23.43
N ARG A 285 -1.47 3.15 24.36
CA ARG A 285 -2.61 2.39 24.87
C ARG A 285 -3.59 3.28 25.66
N LYS A 286 -3.09 4.17 26.51
CA LYS A 286 -3.93 5.08 27.29
C LYS A 286 -4.68 6.11 26.43
N ASN A 287 -4.10 6.57 25.34
CA ASN A 287 -4.75 7.49 24.39
C ASN A 287 -5.92 6.86 23.60
N LYS A 288 -6.39 5.68 23.99
CA LYS A 288 -7.60 5.00 23.46
C LYS A 288 -8.91 5.61 24.00
N ILE A 289 -8.84 6.51 25.00
CA ILE A 289 -9.99 7.01 25.78
C ILE A 289 -10.31 8.48 25.41
N LEU A 290 -10.38 8.80 24.13
CA LEU A 290 -11.06 10.02 23.65
C LEU A 290 -11.72 9.78 22.29
#